data_4dea7e96ecf0c45a13b18e557a75875a
#
_entry.id   4dea7e96ecf0c45a13b18e557a75875a
#
_cell.length_a   1.000
_cell.length_b   1.000
_cell.length_c   1.000
_cell.angle_alpha   90.00
_cell.angle_beta   90.00
_cell.angle_gamma   90.00
#
_symmetry.space_group_name_H-M   'P 1'
#
loop_
_entity.id
_entity.type
_entity.pdbx_description
1 polymer ?
#
loop_
_entity_poly.entity_id
_entity_poly.type
_entity_poly.pdbx_seq_one_letter_code
_entity_poly.pdbx_strand_id
1 'polypeptide(L)'
;MVRSSRSIKGVIMIRITTAGLAVLLMCTGLDRADAQFVGSTYTSTAPKDCRQIGKPSELDGSTTRVCKGKDGLVVLIAEDDLREIVSVGRNRKAAAEEPAAKVWFAPFNSSETTVEWRTAGTKPFAMIQRWHIADGSDPDKQGRPNTKAMLVVTRLPPGPVCHVAYVDAIANPNGNELARKAADDFARGFICGKDEVKIVGASGRAVELATMR
;
A
#
# COMPACT_ATOMS: atom_id res chain seq x y z
N MET A 1 -71.17 20.70 -82.54
CA MET A 1 -69.84 20.70 -83.12
C MET A 1 -68.89 19.91 -82.28
N VAL A 2 -68.38 18.91 -82.87
CA VAL A 2 -67.55 17.81 -82.28
C VAL A 2 -66.14 18.27 -81.94
N ARG A 3 -65.56 17.77 -80.88
CA ARG A 3 -64.13 17.34 -80.71
C ARG A 3 -63.86 16.70 -79.41
N SER A 4 -63.83 15.42 -79.37
CA SER A 4 -62.75 14.47 -79.35
C SER A 4 -61.65 14.80 -78.29
N SER A 5 -61.66 14.00 -77.24
CA SER A 5 -60.65 13.98 -76.25
C SER A 5 -59.84 12.69 -76.35
N ARG A 6 -58.53 12.80 -76.39
CA ARG A 6 -57.57 11.68 -76.33
C ARG A 6 -57.11 11.46 -74.94
N SER A 7 -57.32 10.25 -74.42
CA SER A 7 -56.76 9.73 -73.23
C SER A 7 -55.26 9.41 -73.38
N ILE A 8 -54.43 9.91 -72.51
CA ILE A 8 -53.04 9.51 -72.41
C ILE A 8 -52.88 8.77 -71.05
N LYS A 9 -52.64 7.47 -71.16
CA LYS A 9 -52.30 6.67 -70.02
C LYS A 9 -50.82 6.93 -69.65
N GLY A 10 -50.54 7.65 -68.61
CA GLY A 10 -49.23 7.77 -68.01
C GLY A 10 -48.87 6.57 -67.14
N VAL A 11 -47.88 5.82 -67.53
CA VAL A 11 -47.32 4.75 -66.72
C VAL A 11 -46.39 5.38 -65.64
N ILE A 12 -46.78 5.30 -64.40
CA ILE A 12 -45.92 5.73 -63.30
C ILE A 12 -44.95 4.59 -63.00
N MET A 13 -43.67 4.77 -63.34
CA MET A 13 -42.57 3.91 -62.85
C MET A 13 -42.25 4.28 -61.45
N ILE A 14 -42.60 3.41 -60.51
CA ILE A 14 -42.17 3.50 -59.13
C ILE A 14 -40.71 2.99 -59.06
N ARG A 15 -39.76 3.91 -58.88
CA ARG A 15 -38.39 3.55 -58.54
C ARG A 15 -38.31 3.23 -57.04
N ILE A 16 -38.14 1.97 -56.72
CA ILE A 16 -37.90 1.51 -55.34
C ILE A 16 -36.40 1.79 -55.10
N THR A 17 -36.07 2.83 -54.35
CA THR A 17 -34.75 3.09 -53.78
C THR A 17 -34.61 2.25 -52.52
N THR A 18 -33.83 1.16 -52.58
CA THR A 18 -33.42 0.40 -51.44
C THR A 18 -32.45 1.26 -50.60
N ALA A 19 -32.98 1.89 -49.55
CA ALA A 19 -32.16 2.50 -48.50
C ALA A 19 -31.54 1.39 -47.67
N GLY A 20 -30.26 1.13 -47.88
CA GLY A 20 -29.47 0.22 -47.06
C GLY A 20 -29.35 0.76 -45.64
N LEU A 21 -30.00 0.09 -44.69
CA LEU A 21 -29.87 0.35 -43.27
C LEU A 21 -28.54 -0.24 -42.78
N ALA A 22 -27.47 0.58 -42.80
CA ALA A 22 -26.21 0.23 -42.19
C ALA A 22 -26.37 0.27 -40.66
N VAL A 23 -26.63 -0.90 -40.05
CA VAL A 23 -26.57 -1.06 -38.58
C VAL A 23 -25.13 -1.02 -38.16
N LEU A 24 -24.70 0.15 -37.66
CA LEU A 24 -23.42 0.31 -36.98
C LEU A 24 -23.51 -0.44 -35.62
N LEU A 25 -22.99 -1.68 -35.56
CA LEU A 25 -22.74 -2.35 -34.28
C LEU A 25 -21.62 -1.58 -33.58
N MET A 26 -21.98 -0.65 -32.70
CA MET A 26 -21.06 -0.12 -31.70
C MET A 26 -20.81 -1.26 -30.69
N CYS A 27 -19.73 -2.00 -30.89
CA CYS A 27 -19.15 -2.84 -29.84
C CYS A 27 -18.66 -1.90 -28.74
N THR A 28 -19.54 -1.60 -27.76
CA THR A 28 -19.11 -1.05 -26.49
C THR A 28 -18.29 -2.15 -25.81
N GLY A 29 -16.96 -2.05 -25.94
CA GLY A 29 -16.04 -2.83 -25.16
C GLY A 29 -16.35 -2.55 -23.68
N LEU A 30 -17.06 -3.45 -23.03
CA LEU A 30 -17.12 -3.51 -21.58
C LEU A 30 -15.71 -3.89 -21.12
N ASP A 31 -14.89 -2.88 -20.83
CA ASP A 31 -13.69 -3.09 -20.02
C ASP A 31 -14.14 -3.74 -18.72
N ARG A 32 -14.06 -5.08 -18.68
CA ARG A 32 -14.12 -5.80 -17.42
C ARG A 32 -12.91 -5.35 -16.64
N ALA A 33 -13.12 -4.41 -15.72
CA ALA A 33 -12.19 -4.21 -14.63
C ALA A 33 -12.13 -5.55 -13.90
N ASP A 34 -11.13 -6.37 -14.20
CA ASP A 34 -10.81 -7.55 -13.42
C ASP A 34 -10.59 -7.06 -11.99
N ALA A 35 -11.55 -7.34 -11.11
CA ALA A 35 -11.42 -7.08 -9.69
C ALA A 35 -10.24 -7.95 -9.20
N GLN A 36 -9.05 -7.36 -9.21
CA GLN A 36 -7.85 -8.07 -8.77
C GLN A 36 -8.07 -8.50 -7.32
N PHE A 37 -8.02 -9.81 -7.11
CA PHE A 37 -8.14 -10.37 -5.77
C PHE A 37 -7.09 -9.74 -4.86
N VAL A 38 -7.55 -9.09 -3.78
CA VAL A 38 -6.69 -8.49 -2.77
C VAL A 38 -6.44 -9.53 -1.68
N GLY A 39 -5.17 -9.82 -1.42
CA GLY A 39 -4.77 -10.85 -0.46
C GLY A 39 -3.55 -10.46 0.36
N SER A 40 -3.15 -11.36 1.26
CA SER A 40 -1.94 -11.21 2.07
C SER A 40 -0.95 -12.34 1.77
N THR A 41 0.34 -11.99 1.74
CA THR A 41 1.46 -12.92 1.74
C THR A 41 2.48 -12.45 2.76
N TYR A 42 3.38 -13.32 3.18
CA TYR A 42 4.28 -13.04 4.29
C TYR A 42 5.73 -13.30 3.92
N THR A 43 6.64 -12.51 4.48
CA THR A 43 8.08 -12.76 4.47
C THR A 43 8.65 -12.54 5.87
N SER A 44 9.90 -12.92 6.06
CA SER A 44 10.62 -12.75 7.33
C SER A 44 11.75 -11.73 7.19
N THR A 45 11.90 -10.91 8.22
CA THR A 45 13.06 -10.03 8.43
C THR A 45 13.93 -10.49 9.60
N ALA A 46 13.79 -11.76 10.01
CA ALA A 46 14.68 -12.32 11.03
C ALA A 46 16.15 -12.22 10.57
N PRO A 47 17.10 -12.01 11.48
CA PRO A 47 18.52 -11.82 11.13
C PRO A 47 19.08 -12.90 10.20
N LYS A 48 18.67 -14.16 10.39
CA LYS A 48 19.08 -15.30 9.55
C LYS A 48 18.56 -15.22 8.10
N ASP A 49 17.47 -14.49 7.85
CA ASP A 49 16.82 -14.33 6.55
C ASP A 49 17.28 -13.06 5.82
N CYS A 50 18.18 -12.31 6.45
CA CYS A 50 18.66 -11.02 5.97
C CYS A 50 20.17 -11.05 5.78
N ARG A 51 20.65 -10.14 4.95
CA ARG A 51 22.09 -9.88 4.79
C ARG A 51 22.47 -8.65 5.60
N GLN A 52 23.38 -8.83 6.56
CA GLN A 52 24.01 -7.72 7.29
C GLN A 52 24.84 -6.86 6.32
N ILE A 53 24.78 -5.56 6.46
CA ILE A 53 25.53 -4.58 5.69
C ILE A 53 26.61 -3.96 6.58
N GLY A 54 27.85 -4.25 6.27
CA GLY A 54 28.96 -3.80 7.12
C GLY A 54 29.05 -4.60 8.44
N LYS A 55 29.93 -4.14 9.32
CA LYS A 55 30.00 -4.59 10.70
C LYS A 55 29.13 -3.66 11.56
N PRO A 56 28.57 -4.14 12.69
CA PRO A 56 27.98 -3.25 13.67
C PRO A 56 29.00 -2.18 14.07
N SER A 57 28.54 -0.96 14.30
CA SER A 57 29.40 0.10 14.79
C SER A 57 29.87 -0.23 16.20
N GLU A 58 31.16 -0.10 16.45
CA GLU A 58 31.75 -0.32 17.77
C GLU A 58 31.46 0.83 18.75
N LEU A 59 31.04 2.00 18.22
CA LEU A 59 30.77 3.20 19.00
C LEU A 59 29.35 3.24 19.57
N ASP A 60 28.37 2.91 18.73
CA ASP A 60 26.94 3.08 19.04
C ASP A 60 26.11 1.81 18.81
N GLY A 61 26.74 0.73 18.33
CA GLY A 61 26.06 -0.53 18.03
C GLY A 61 25.17 -0.47 16.80
N SER A 62 25.16 0.63 16.05
CA SER A 62 24.30 0.79 14.88
C SER A 62 24.48 -0.34 13.87
N THR A 63 23.38 -0.81 13.31
CA THR A 63 23.34 -1.93 12.38
C THR A 63 22.47 -1.63 11.17
N THR A 64 22.80 -2.27 10.04
CA THR A 64 21.96 -2.23 8.85
C THR A 64 21.84 -3.62 8.27
N ARG A 65 20.61 -4.05 7.98
CA ARG A 65 20.34 -5.33 7.31
C ARG A 65 19.37 -5.16 6.15
N VAL A 66 19.53 -6.01 5.15
CA VAL A 66 18.65 -6.05 3.96
C VAL A 66 18.08 -7.43 3.82
N CYS A 67 16.77 -7.52 3.79
CA CYS A 67 16.00 -8.75 3.74
C CYS A 67 15.28 -8.88 2.41
N LYS A 68 15.03 -10.12 1.96
CA LYS A 68 14.20 -10.38 0.80
C LYS A 68 12.75 -9.99 1.09
N GLY A 69 12.17 -9.14 0.23
CA GLY A 69 10.76 -8.83 0.20
C GLY A 69 10.01 -9.57 -0.90
N LYS A 70 8.86 -9.04 -1.28
CA LYS A 70 7.97 -9.58 -2.31
C LYS A 70 8.24 -8.91 -3.66
N ASP A 71 8.05 -9.64 -4.78
CA ASP A 71 8.14 -9.11 -6.16
C ASP A 71 9.46 -8.36 -6.47
N GLY A 72 10.59 -8.90 -6.00
CA GLY A 72 11.91 -8.29 -6.21
C GLY A 72 12.18 -7.04 -5.35
N LEU A 73 11.29 -6.70 -4.43
CA LEU A 73 11.53 -5.68 -3.42
C LEU A 73 12.47 -6.20 -2.33
N VAL A 74 13.16 -5.29 -1.66
CA VAL A 74 13.92 -5.58 -0.45
C VAL A 74 13.40 -4.74 0.70
N VAL A 75 13.47 -5.28 1.91
CA VAL A 75 13.22 -4.54 3.15
C VAL A 75 14.58 -4.13 3.72
N LEU A 76 14.78 -2.85 3.87
CA LEU A 76 15.92 -2.25 4.56
C LEU A 76 15.52 -2.00 6.01
N ILE A 77 16.32 -2.49 6.95
CA ILE A 77 16.19 -2.19 8.37
C ILE A 77 17.53 -1.57 8.82
N ALA A 78 17.45 -0.37 9.32
CA ALA A 78 18.57 0.31 9.97
C ALA A 78 18.22 0.54 11.43
N GLU A 79 19.16 0.29 12.31
CA GLU A 79 19.03 0.53 13.74
C GLU A 79 20.14 1.46 14.20
N ASP A 80 19.76 2.47 14.93
CA ASP A 80 20.66 3.42 15.57
C ASP A 80 20.07 3.80 16.93
N ASP A 81 20.91 3.74 17.97
CA ASP A 81 20.52 4.08 19.35
C ASP A 81 19.19 3.40 19.79
N LEU A 82 19.08 2.09 19.60
CA LEU A 82 17.91 1.28 19.93
C LEU A 82 16.61 1.72 19.23
N ARG A 83 16.72 2.35 18.08
CA ARG A 83 15.60 2.77 17.23
C ARG A 83 15.76 2.18 15.85
N GLU A 84 14.78 1.42 15.44
CA GLU A 84 14.74 0.90 14.08
C GLU A 84 14.06 1.87 13.11
N ILE A 85 14.54 1.85 11.88
CA ILE A 85 13.92 2.45 10.70
C ILE A 85 13.70 1.32 9.71
N VAL A 86 12.50 1.23 9.16
CA VAL A 86 12.16 0.23 8.14
C VAL A 86 11.70 0.91 6.86
N SER A 87 12.31 0.52 5.74
CA SER A 87 11.93 1.01 4.42
C SER A 87 11.98 -0.10 3.38
N VAL A 88 11.40 0.15 2.21
CA VAL A 88 11.29 -0.83 1.13
C VAL A 88 11.74 -0.18 -0.18
N GLY A 89 12.42 -0.94 -1.03
CA GLY A 89 12.83 -0.47 -2.35
C GLY A 89 13.21 -1.61 -3.28
N ARG A 90 13.55 -1.28 -4.54
CA ARG A 90 14.05 -2.29 -5.50
C ARG A 90 15.45 -2.81 -5.15
N ASN A 91 16.18 -2.05 -4.38
CA ASN A 91 17.48 -2.41 -3.85
C ASN A 91 17.76 -1.57 -2.59
N ARG A 92 18.89 -1.84 -1.91
CA ARG A 92 19.27 -1.14 -0.70
C ARG A 92 19.35 0.39 -0.86
N LYS A 93 19.95 0.87 -1.96
CA LYS A 93 20.11 2.31 -2.20
C LYS A 93 18.75 2.97 -2.35
N ALA A 94 17.88 2.41 -3.20
CA ALA A 94 16.52 2.92 -3.39
C ALA A 94 15.73 2.92 -2.07
N ALA A 95 15.79 1.85 -1.27
CA ALA A 95 15.11 1.78 0.02
C ALA A 95 15.62 2.85 1.00
N ALA A 96 16.91 3.16 1.00
CA ALA A 96 17.51 4.18 1.88
C ALA A 96 17.15 5.63 1.49
N GLU A 97 16.76 5.86 0.26
CA GLU A 97 16.35 7.16 -0.26
C GLU A 97 14.86 7.46 -0.04
N GLU A 98 14.05 6.45 0.26
CA GLU A 98 12.61 6.58 0.42
C GLU A 98 12.22 7.41 1.66
N PRO A 99 11.07 8.12 1.64
CA PRO A 99 10.57 8.84 2.80
C PRO A 99 10.46 7.99 4.06
N ALA A 100 10.06 6.71 3.97
CA ALA A 100 9.99 5.82 5.11
C ALA A 100 11.34 5.63 5.82
N ALA A 101 12.47 5.71 5.08
CA ALA A 101 13.82 5.65 5.66
C ALA A 101 14.23 6.93 6.43
N LYS A 102 13.38 7.94 6.46
CA LYS A 102 13.62 9.21 7.15
C LYS A 102 12.68 9.39 8.36
N VAL A 103 11.79 8.42 8.59
CA VAL A 103 10.85 8.43 9.72
C VAL A 103 11.34 7.47 10.78
N TRP A 104 11.48 7.98 12.00
CA TRP A 104 11.82 7.20 13.20
C TRP A 104 10.91 7.63 14.35
N PHE A 105 10.67 6.72 15.28
CA PHE A 105 9.89 6.99 16.48
C PHE A 105 10.81 7.47 17.60
N ALA A 106 10.40 8.53 18.31
CA ALA A 106 11.22 9.13 19.36
C ALA A 106 11.60 8.17 20.50
N PRO A 107 10.68 7.33 21.04
CA PRO A 107 11.08 6.29 22.02
C PRO A 107 11.90 5.18 21.36
N PHE A 108 12.65 4.41 22.16
CA PHE A 108 13.25 3.16 21.72
C PHE A 108 12.19 2.25 21.11
N ASN A 109 12.56 1.55 20.08
CA ASN A 109 11.58 0.74 19.35
C ASN A 109 12.26 -0.39 18.58
N SER A 110 11.47 -1.39 18.24
CA SER A 110 11.88 -2.47 17.34
C SER A 110 10.70 -2.93 16.52
N SER A 111 10.97 -3.50 15.35
CA SER A 111 9.96 -4.13 14.51
C SER A 111 9.96 -5.65 14.67
N GLU A 112 8.78 -6.29 14.59
CA GLU A 112 8.69 -7.73 14.50
C GLU A 112 9.25 -8.26 13.18
N THR A 113 9.68 -9.51 13.20
CA THR A 113 10.33 -10.13 12.04
C THR A 113 9.34 -10.59 10.97
N THR A 114 8.05 -10.64 11.27
CA THR A 114 7.02 -10.97 10.29
C THR A 114 6.57 -9.73 9.54
N VAL A 115 6.65 -9.79 8.23
CA VAL A 115 6.16 -8.75 7.32
C VAL A 115 4.97 -9.29 6.53
N GLU A 116 3.82 -8.64 6.64
CA GLU A 116 2.65 -8.90 5.81
C GLU A 116 2.67 -7.98 4.58
N TRP A 117 2.51 -8.55 3.40
CA TRP A 117 2.40 -7.84 2.13
C TRP A 117 0.96 -7.90 1.64
N ARG A 118 0.32 -6.75 1.50
CA ARG A 118 -0.98 -6.66 0.81
C ARG A 118 -0.75 -6.63 -0.69
N THR A 119 -1.40 -7.54 -1.40
CA THR A 119 -1.21 -7.72 -2.85
C THR A 119 -2.53 -7.58 -3.61
N ALA A 120 -2.46 -6.99 -4.79
CA ALA A 120 -3.52 -7.06 -5.80
C ALA A 120 -3.05 -8.06 -6.88
N GLY A 121 -3.65 -9.23 -6.92
CA GLY A 121 -3.07 -10.37 -7.62
C GLY A 121 -1.69 -10.72 -7.06
N THR A 122 -0.64 -10.65 -7.88
CA THR A 122 0.75 -10.92 -7.46
C THR A 122 1.52 -9.67 -7.03
N LYS A 123 0.99 -8.47 -7.28
CA LYS A 123 1.67 -7.19 -7.07
C LYS A 123 1.45 -6.65 -5.67
N PRO A 124 2.50 -6.49 -4.85
CA PRO A 124 2.39 -5.87 -3.54
C PRO A 124 2.17 -4.36 -3.71
N PHE A 125 1.29 -3.78 -2.88
CA PHE A 125 1.00 -2.35 -2.86
C PHE A 125 1.13 -1.73 -1.48
N ALA A 126 1.11 -2.55 -0.42
CA ALA A 126 1.37 -2.13 0.95
C ALA A 126 2.09 -3.23 1.75
N MET A 127 2.80 -2.79 2.77
CA MET A 127 3.44 -3.62 3.78
C MET A 127 2.82 -3.30 5.13
N ILE A 128 2.58 -4.30 5.97
CA ILE A 128 2.14 -4.16 7.35
C ILE A 128 3.16 -4.86 8.24
N GLN A 129 3.65 -4.16 9.26
CA GLN A 129 4.59 -4.71 10.22
C GLN A 129 4.23 -4.25 11.63
N ARG A 130 4.38 -5.15 12.60
CA ARG A 130 4.17 -4.83 14.00
C ARG A 130 5.44 -4.21 14.59
N TRP A 131 5.23 -3.16 15.37
CA TRP A 131 6.27 -2.44 16.07
C TRP A 131 6.02 -2.48 17.57
N HIS A 132 7.09 -2.44 18.33
CA HIS A 132 7.11 -2.36 19.77
C HIS A 132 7.77 -1.04 20.17
N ILE A 133 6.98 -0.14 20.76
CA ILE A 133 7.40 1.19 21.17
C ILE A 133 7.60 1.20 22.68
N ALA A 134 8.78 1.56 23.15
CA ALA A 134 9.10 1.59 24.57
C ALA A 134 8.32 2.71 25.28
N ASP A 135 7.70 2.38 26.40
CA ASP A 135 7.03 3.35 27.28
C ASP A 135 7.85 3.58 28.53
N GLY A 136 8.64 4.65 28.55
CA GLY A 136 9.46 5.00 29.71
C GLY A 136 8.67 5.34 30.96
N SER A 137 7.36 5.59 30.85
CA SER A 137 6.47 5.82 32.00
C SER A 137 5.89 4.54 32.58
N ASP A 138 6.11 3.39 31.95
CA ASP A 138 5.64 2.07 32.38
C ASP A 138 6.83 1.09 32.46
N PRO A 139 7.72 1.20 33.48
CA PRO A 139 8.85 0.30 33.63
C PRO A 139 8.43 -1.05 34.24
N ASP A 140 9.16 -2.11 33.85
CA ASP A 140 9.07 -3.42 34.50
C ASP A 140 9.75 -3.41 35.88
N LYS A 141 9.73 -4.56 36.57
CA LYS A 141 10.33 -4.69 37.89
C LYS A 141 11.86 -4.47 37.93
N GLN A 142 12.52 -4.50 36.79
CA GLN A 142 13.94 -4.25 36.59
C GLN A 142 14.24 -2.83 36.13
N GLY A 143 13.23 -1.96 36.03
CA GLY A 143 13.36 -0.57 35.55
C GLY A 143 13.44 -0.43 34.03
N ARG A 144 13.24 -1.51 33.26
CA ARG A 144 13.23 -1.45 31.81
C ARG A 144 11.85 -1.03 31.29
N PRO A 145 11.75 -0.17 30.28
CA PRO A 145 10.47 0.23 29.75
C PRO A 145 9.70 -0.97 29.16
N ASN A 146 8.45 -1.15 29.54
CA ASN A 146 7.54 -2.03 28.84
C ASN A 146 7.30 -1.49 27.42
N THR A 147 7.02 -2.37 26.47
CA THR A 147 6.71 -1.96 25.12
C THR A 147 5.22 -1.99 24.83
N LYS A 148 4.78 -1.09 23.98
CA LYS A 148 3.41 -1.01 23.47
C LYS A 148 3.42 -1.35 21.99
N ALA A 149 2.52 -2.25 21.57
CA ALA A 149 2.50 -2.76 20.21
C ALA A 149 1.58 -1.93 19.31
N MET A 150 2.07 -1.58 18.11
CA MET A 150 1.24 -1.02 17.05
C MET A 150 1.55 -1.66 15.70
N LEU A 151 0.62 -1.55 14.76
CA LEU A 151 0.82 -1.95 13.38
C LEU A 151 1.09 -0.70 12.53
N VAL A 152 2.14 -0.76 11.74
CA VAL A 152 2.51 0.28 10.77
C VAL A 152 2.15 -0.20 9.38
N VAL A 153 1.33 0.57 8.69
CA VAL A 153 1.00 0.35 7.28
C VAL A 153 1.89 1.25 6.44
N THR A 154 2.65 0.65 5.53
CA THR A 154 3.59 1.35 4.65
C THR A 154 3.14 1.15 3.20
N ARG A 155 3.01 2.25 2.47
CA ARG A 155 2.79 2.26 1.02
C ARG A 155 4.03 1.75 0.28
N LEU A 156 3.81 1.03 -0.82
CA LEU A 156 4.88 0.46 -1.65
C LEU A 156 4.88 1.07 -3.07
N PRO A 157 5.96 0.87 -3.85
CA PRO A 157 6.00 1.28 -5.26
C PRO A 157 4.82 0.71 -6.09
N PRO A 158 4.39 1.40 -7.17
CA PRO A 158 5.04 2.54 -7.80
C PRO A 158 4.88 3.85 -7.02
N GLY A 159 5.89 4.72 -7.12
CA GLY A 159 5.98 5.99 -6.39
C GLY A 159 6.63 5.83 -5.02
N PRO A 160 6.71 6.90 -4.21
CA PRO A 160 7.44 6.91 -2.94
C PRO A 160 6.90 5.92 -1.91
N VAL A 161 7.77 5.44 -1.05
CA VAL A 161 7.45 4.55 0.08
C VAL A 161 7.37 5.37 1.36
N CYS A 162 6.25 5.34 2.04
CA CYS A 162 6.02 6.08 3.29
C CYS A 162 4.98 5.39 4.18
N HIS A 163 4.93 5.78 5.45
CA HIS A 163 3.89 5.33 6.36
C HIS A 163 2.54 5.94 5.95
N VAL A 164 1.50 5.13 6.00
CA VAL A 164 0.12 5.47 5.60
C VAL A 164 -0.81 5.49 6.80
N ALA A 165 -0.68 4.51 7.69
CA ALA A 165 -1.53 4.38 8.85
C ALA A 165 -0.80 3.71 10.03
N TYR A 166 -1.25 4.06 11.23
CA TYR A 166 -0.91 3.40 12.47
C TYR A 166 -2.17 2.85 13.12
N VAL A 167 -2.06 1.64 13.67
CA VAL A 167 -3.13 0.97 14.42
C VAL A 167 -2.56 0.50 15.75
N ASP A 168 -3.07 1.01 16.86
CA ASP A 168 -2.70 0.50 18.18
C ASP A 168 -3.18 -0.93 18.34
N ALA A 169 -2.27 -1.87 18.54
CA ALA A 169 -2.60 -3.28 18.58
C ALA A 169 -3.15 -3.74 19.95
N ILE A 170 -2.96 -2.93 20.99
CA ILE A 170 -3.49 -3.20 22.33
C ILE A 170 -4.91 -2.63 22.46
N ALA A 171 -5.12 -1.40 21.98
CA ALA A 171 -6.43 -0.76 22.02
C ALA A 171 -7.45 -1.38 21.04
N ASN A 172 -6.97 -2.13 20.03
CA ASN A 172 -7.82 -2.73 19.01
C ASN A 172 -7.60 -4.26 18.92
N PRO A 173 -8.47 -5.08 19.51
CA PRO A 173 -8.37 -6.55 19.43
C PRO A 173 -8.36 -7.08 17.98
N ASN A 174 -9.02 -6.38 17.05
CA ASN A 174 -9.04 -6.65 15.61
C ASN A 174 -8.00 -5.83 14.83
N GLY A 175 -6.91 -5.40 15.45
CA GLY A 175 -5.90 -4.50 14.87
C GLY A 175 -5.34 -4.97 13.52
N ASN A 176 -5.13 -6.28 13.33
CA ASN A 176 -4.66 -6.80 12.05
C ASN A 176 -5.67 -6.57 10.91
N GLU A 177 -6.97 -6.72 11.19
CA GLU A 177 -8.03 -6.46 10.19
C GLU A 177 -8.12 -4.98 9.86
N LEU A 178 -8.02 -4.11 10.88
CA LEU A 178 -7.97 -2.66 10.70
C LEU A 178 -6.77 -2.23 9.86
N ALA A 179 -5.59 -2.81 10.11
CA ALA A 179 -4.38 -2.51 9.33
C ALA A 179 -4.51 -2.97 7.87
N ARG A 180 -5.09 -4.15 7.60
CA ARG A 180 -5.39 -4.61 6.25
C ARG A 180 -6.38 -3.69 5.55
N LYS A 181 -7.46 -3.32 6.23
CA LYS A 181 -8.45 -2.38 5.69
C LYS A 181 -7.81 -1.02 5.39
N ALA A 182 -6.99 -0.49 6.28
CA ALA A 182 -6.26 0.76 6.06
C ALA A 182 -5.31 0.68 4.86
N ALA A 183 -4.61 -0.45 4.68
CA ALA A 183 -3.76 -0.69 3.51
C ALA A 183 -4.58 -0.70 2.22
N ASP A 184 -5.71 -1.41 2.21
CA ASP A 184 -6.57 -1.56 1.04
C ASP A 184 -7.25 -0.24 0.64
N ASP A 185 -7.70 0.54 1.62
CA ASP A 185 -8.42 1.80 1.41
C ASP A 185 -7.48 2.96 1.02
N PHE A 186 -6.30 3.04 1.64
CA PHE A 186 -5.49 4.25 1.57
C PHE A 186 -4.18 4.09 0.80
N ALA A 187 -3.48 2.94 0.87
CA ALA A 187 -2.09 2.88 0.44
C ALA A 187 -1.87 3.25 -1.03
N ARG A 188 -2.76 2.85 -1.94
CA ARG A 188 -2.59 3.12 -3.37
C ARG A 188 -2.80 4.58 -3.75
N GLY A 189 -3.70 5.27 -3.05
CA GLY A 189 -3.99 6.69 -3.29
C GLY A 189 -3.20 7.68 -2.44
N PHE A 190 -2.41 7.18 -1.47
CA PHE A 190 -1.69 8.04 -0.52
C PHE A 190 -0.55 8.81 -1.18
N ILE A 191 -0.49 10.11 -0.93
CA ILE A 191 0.55 11.00 -1.47
C ILE A 191 1.57 11.30 -0.36
N CYS A 192 2.71 10.60 -0.40
CA CYS A 192 3.78 10.78 0.57
C CYS A 192 4.25 12.24 0.63
N GLY A 193 4.41 12.76 1.84
CA GLY A 193 4.82 14.15 2.08
C GLY A 193 3.70 15.19 1.94
N LYS A 194 2.49 14.78 1.53
CA LYS A 194 1.31 15.63 1.45
C LYS A 194 0.18 15.17 2.37
N ASP A 195 -0.13 13.88 2.31
CA ASP A 195 -1.17 13.30 3.16
C ASP A 195 -0.61 13.01 4.56
N GLU A 196 -1.44 13.22 5.57
CA GLU A 196 -1.11 12.87 6.95
C GLU A 196 -1.35 11.39 7.21
N VAL A 197 -0.45 10.77 8.00
CA VAL A 197 -0.58 9.38 8.44
C VAL A 197 -1.89 9.21 9.21
N LYS A 198 -2.67 8.19 8.84
CA LYS A 198 -3.98 7.92 9.45
C LYS A 198 -3.82 7.16 10.76
N ILE A 199 -4.54 7.57 11.80
CA ILE A 199 -4.74 6.75 13.00
C ILE A 199 -6.04 5.98 12.79
N VAL A 200 -5.97 4.66 12.80
CA VAL A 200 -7.12 3.80 12.45
C VAL A 200 -7.53 2.94 13.65
N GLY A 201 -8.81 2.99 13.98
CA GLY A 201 -9.37 2.38 15.17
C GLY A 201 -9.23 3.29 16.41
N ALA A 202 -9.31 2.69 17.59
CA ALA A 202 -9.07 3.39 18.84
C ALA A 202 -7.59 3.77 18.97
N SER A 203 -7.33 5.03 19.29
CA SER A 203 -5.97 5.48 19.63
C SER A 203 -5.62 4.95 21.02
N GLY A 204 -4.42 4.38 21.12
CA GLY A 204 -3.88 3.87 22.38
C GLY A 204 -2.44 4.32 22.60
N ARG A 205 -1.85 3.81 23.65
CA ARG A 205 -0.56 4.28 24.13
C ARG A 205 0.58 4.13 23.12
N ALA A 206 0.60 3.05 22.31
CA ALA A 206 1.64 2.87 21.31
C ALA A 206 1.62 3.98 20.23
N VAL A 207 0.42 4.34 19.78
CA VAL A 207 0.24 5.42 18.80
C VAL A 207 0.59 6.78 19.38
N GLU A 208 0.18 7.06 20.64
CA GLU A 208 0.57 8.29 21.33
C GLU A 208 2.09 8.44 21.38
N LEU A 209 2.80 7.40 21.84
CA LEU A 209 4.26 7.38 21.94
C LEU A 209 4.93 7.56 20.57
N ALA A 210 4.43 6.90 19.53
CA ALA A 210 4.98 6.95 18.18
C ALA A 210 4.77 8.32 17.50
N THR A 211 3.76 9.07 17.91
CA THR A 211 3.44 10.42 17.36
C THR A 211 3.96 11.58 18.20
N MET A 212 4.60 11.29 19.34
CA MET A 212 5.31 12.31 20.12
C MET A 212 6.46 12.91 19.30
N ARG A 213 6.57 14.23 19.31
CA ARG A 213 7.62 15.01 18.64
C ARG A 213 8.48 15.74 19.65
#